data_224471fd0b8c150a1976cf30c0417c77
#
_entry.id   224471fd0b8c150a1976cf30c0417c77
#
_cell.length_a   1.000
_cell.length_b   1.000
_cell.length_c   1.000
_cell.angle_alpha   90.00
_cell.angle_beta   90.00
_cell.angle_gamma   90.00
#
_symmetry.space_group_name_H-M   'P 1'
#
loop_
_entity.id
_entity.type
_entity.pdbx_description
1 polymer ?
#
loop_
_entity_poly.entity_id
_entity_poly.type
_entity_poly.pdbx_seq_one_letter_code
_entity_poly.pdbx_strand_id
1 'polypeptide(L)'
;MSDFVQQQSVECRFDSSDSWVILSPIEQSIKRKIESVGTPLKDWDIQINYGIKTGFNDAFIINTEKRNEILDNCSSEEERTKTAELIRPILRGRDIKRYGYDWANLWLINTHNGIKGIKPRIDINDYPAVKAHLDQYWDKISKRADKGDTPYNLRNCAYLDDFFKPKIVWARLMRISKSEIDSFPRFSKADAGYFVVDSLCFFTGKDIDKLCTFLNSSLATYYYLKNIAILDNGGMQMRQQYIEEIPCPPIESIEDDISIYNLFGFTREEIDFIINFIEMRKNEILNSGRAD
;
A
#
# COMPACT_ATOMS: atom_id res chain seq x y z
N MET A 1 -10.55 -20.70 -46.51
CA MET A 1 -9.93 -20.18 -45.27
C MET A 1 -9.10 -21.34 -44.72
N SER A 2 -7.83 -21.15 -44.42
CA SER A 2 -6.97 -22.29 -44.05
C SER A 2 -7.40 -22.86 -42.70
N ASP A 3 -7.22 -24.17 -42.49
CA ASP A 3 -7.51 -24.86 -41.23
C ASP A 3 -6.85 -24.18 -40.04
N PHE A 4 -5.71 -23.53 -40.25
CA PHE A 4 -5.01 -22.70 -39.26
C PHE A 4 -5.87 -21.53 -38.74
N VAL A 5 -6.59 -20.82 -39.62
CA VAL A 5 -7.46 -19.70 -39.22
C VAL A 5 -8.67 -20.20 -38.45
N GLN A 6 -9.23 -21.36 -38.81
CA GLN A 6 -10.35 -21.96 -38.08
C GLN A 6 -9.94 -22.45 -36.68
N GLN A 7 -8.73 -23.01 -36.54
CA GLN A 7 -8.20 -23.49 -35.26
C GLN A 7 -7.80 -22.37 -34.31
N GLN A 8 -7.46 -21.17 -34.83
CA GLN A 8 -7.03 -20.01 -34.06
C GLN A 8 -8.13 -18.93 -33.92
N SER A 9 -9.32 -19.16 -34.49
CA SER A 9 -10.42 -18.21 -34.39
C SER A 9 -11.09 -18.28 -33.01
N VAL A 10 -11.28 -17.10 -32.38
CA VAL A 10 -12.01 -16.98 -31.11
C VAL A 10 -13.35 -16.29 -31.44
N GLU A 11 -14.45 -16.93 -31.05
CA GLU A 11 -15.78 -16.33 -31.17
C GLU A 11 -15.98 -15.33 -30.03
N CYS A 12 -16.04 -14.03 -30.37
CA CYS A 12 -16.24 -12.96 -29.41
C CYS A 12 -17.69 -12.47 -29.49
N ARG A 13 -18.41 -12.48 -28.37
CA ARG A 13 -19.72 -11.81 -28.23
C ARG A 13 -19.52 -10.48 -27.52
N PHE A 14 -19.99 -9.41 -28.12
CA PHE A 14 -19.92 -8.06 -27.60
C PHE A 14 -21.33 -7.63 -27.19
N ASP A 15 -21.63 -7.73 -25.90
CA ASP A 15 -22.95 -7.43 -25.34
C ASP A 15 -23.07 -5.96 -24.90
N SER A 16 -22.00 -5.18 -24.96
CA SER A 16 -21.98 -3.75 -24.61
C SER A 16 -21.03 -2.93 -25.47
N SER A 17 -21.16 -1.60 -25.41
CA SER A 17 -20.26 -0.64 -26.06
C SER A 17 -18.94 -0.42 -25.31
N ASP A 18 -18.68 -1.17 -24.25
CA ASP A 18 -17.46 -1.06 -23.45
C ASP A 18 -16.23 -1.53 -24.21
N SER A 19 -15.06 -1.19 -23.66
CA SER A 19 -13.76 -1.51 -24.27
C SER A 19 -13.65 -2.98 -24.67
N TRP A 20 -13.41 -3.25 -25.94
CA TRP A 20 -13.33 -4.60 -26.49
C TRP A 20 -12.02 -5.27 -26.09
N VAL A 21 -12.11 -6.26 -25.18
CA VAL A 21 -10.99 -7.10 -24.82
C VAL A 21 -11.23 -8.50 -25.38
N ILE A 22 -10.37 -8.91 -26.32
CA ILE A 22 -10.42 -10.28 -26.86
C ILE A 22 -9.73 -11.20 -25.84
N LEU A 23 -10.52 -12.06 -25.20
CA LEU A 23 -10.06 -13.05 -24.23
C LEU A 23 -10.16 -14.44 -24.84
N SER A 24 -9.18 -15.29 -24.59
CA SER A 24 -9.26 -16.73 -24.88
C SER A 24 -10.38 -17.38 -24.06
N PRO A 25 -10.91 -18.54 -24.46
CA PRO A 25 -11.97 -19.22 -23.70
C PRO A 25 -11.62 -19.48 -22.24
N ILE A 26 -10.37 -19.81 -21.94
CA ILE A 26 -9.91 -20.03 -20.57
C ILE A 26 -9.88 -18.71 -19.76
N GLU A 27 -9.45 -17.62 -20.36
CA GLU A 27 -9.48 -16.30 -19.71
C GLU A 27 -10.91 -15.82 -19.44
N GLN A 28 -11.83 -16.09 -20.37
CA GLN A 28 -13.25 -15.78 -20.17
C GLN A 28 -13.85 -16.60 -19.01
N SER A 29 -13.45 -17.87 -18.88
CA SER A 29 -13.88 -18.73 -17.79
C SER A 29 -13.36 -18.23 -16.44
N ILE A 30 -12.05 -17.93 -16.36
CA ILE A 30 -11.42 -17.35 -15.17
C ILE A 30 -12.11 -16.05 -14.78
N LYS A 31 -12.29 -15.12 -15.72
CA LYS A 31 -12.94 -13.82 -15.48
C LYS A 31 -14.34 -14.00 -14.90
N ARG A 32 -15.19 -14.85 -15.53
CA ARG A 32 -16.55 -15.12 -15.04
C ARG A 32 -16.59 -15.67 -13.61
N LYS A 33 -15.66 -16.57 -13.27
CA LYS A 33 -15.55 -17.13 -11.91
C LYS A 33 -15.14 -16.07 -10.90
N ILE A 34 -14.14 -15.24 -11.24
CA ILE A 34 -13.72 -14.12 -10.40
C ILE A 34 -14.89 -13.16 -10.15
N GLU A 35 -15.60 -12.75 -11.18
CA GLU A 35 -16.75 -11.82 -11.09
C GLU A 35 -17.96 -12.42 -10.37
N SER A 36 -18.15 -13.74 -10.41
CA SER A 36 -19.30 -14.40 -9.76
C SER A 36 -19.11 -14.60 -8.25
N VAL A 37 -17.89 -14.67 -7.75
CA VAL A 37 -17.57 -14.97 -6.35
C VAL A 37 -16.99 -13.76 -5.64
N GLY A 38 -16.13 -13.00 -6.33
CA GLY A 38 -15.40 -11.89 -5.75
C GLY A 38 -16.25 -10.63 -5.62
N THR A 39 -16.09 -9.94 -4.50
CA THR A 39 -16.64 -8.60 -4.27
C THR A 39 -15.49 -7.59 -4.31
N PRO A 40 -15.57 -6.52 -5.14
CA PRO A 40 -14.55 -5.49 -5.17
C PRO A 40 -14.28 -4.89 -3.78
N LEU A 41 -13.02 -4.62 -3.46
CA LEU A 41 -12.65 -4.07 -2.15
C LEU A 41 -13.33 -2.74 -1.82
N LYS A 42 -13.67 -1.93 -2.82
CA LYS A 42 -14.43 -0.68 -2.63
C LYS A 42 -15.82 -0.87 -2.02
N ASP A 43 -16.39 -2.07 -2.20
CA ASP A 43 -17.72 -2.43 -1.70
C ASP A 43 -17.64 -3.08 -0.29
N TRP A 44 -16.43 -3.18 0.27
CA TRP A 44 -16.18 -3.63 1.63
C TRP A 44 -16.20 -2.44 2.60
N ASP A 45 -16.42 -2.72 3.88
CA ASP A 45 -16.31 -1.68 4.95
C ASP A 45 -14.82 -1.37 5.24
N ILE A 46 -14.12 -0.87 4.22
CA ILE A 46 -12.74 -0.41 4.29
C ILE A 46 -12.59 0.94 3.61
N GLN A 47 -11.63 1.72 4.09
CA GLN A 47 -11.22 2.96 3.44
C GLN A 47 -9.72 2.94 3.21
N ILE A 48 -9.32 3.07 1.95
CA ILE A 48 -7.91 3.17 1.58
C ILE A 48 -7.44 4.61 1.81
N ASN A 49 -6.43 4.74 2.65
CA ASN A 49 -5.83 6.00 3.06
C ASN A 49 -4.39 6.12 2.53
N TYR A 50 -3.87 7.35 2.47
CA TYR A 50 -2.48 7.64 2.15
C TYR A 50 -1.67 7.90 3.41
N GLY A 51 -0.36 7.68 3.32
CA GLY A 51 0.56 8.01 4.41
C GLY A 51 0.71 9.53 4.63
N ILE A 52 1.43 9.86 5.69
CA ILE A 52 1.66 11.24 6.11
C ILE A 52 2.58 11.96 5.14
N LYS A 53 2.18 13.14 4.72
CA LYS A 53 2.98 14.07 3.94
C LYS A 53 3.55 15.16 4.86
N THR A 54 4.87 15.16 5.03
CA THR A 54 5.56 16.11 5.91
C THR A 54 5.84 17.45 5.23
N GLY A 55 5.93 17.46 3.90
CA GLY A 55 6.37 18.61 3.11
C GLY A 55 7.88 18.90 3.23
N PHE A 56 8.56 18.37 4.25
CA PHE A 56 10.02 18.43 4.42
C PHE A 56 10.49 17.33 5.38
N ASN A 57 10.87 16.18 4.83
CA ASN A 57 11.19 14.99 5.61
C ASN A 57 12.35 15.17 6.60
N ASP A 58 13.38 15.92 6.25
CA ASP A 58 14.59 16.07 7.08
C ASP A 58 14.31 16.68 8.46
N ALA A 59 13.25 17.50 8.59
CA ALA A 59 12.85 18.06 9.86
C ALA A 59 11.93 17.14 10.67
N PHE A 60 11.08 16.34 9.99
CA PHE A 60 9.99 15.60 10.64
C PHE A 60 10.24 14.09 10.72
N ILE A 61 11.19 13.55 9.96
CA ILE A 61 11.54 12.13 10.00
C ILE A 61 12.97 12.01 10.50
N ILE A 62 13.14 11.48 11.70
CA ILE A 62 14.38 11.41 12.45
C ILE A 62 14.78 9.95 12.73
N ASN A 63 16.06 9.72 12.97
CA ASN A 63 16.56 8.42 13.43
C ASN A 63 16.42 8.27 14.95
N THR A 64 16.74 7.09 15.48
CA THR A 64 16.66 6.80 16.91
C THR A 64 17.60 7.66 17.75
N GLU A 65 18.80 7.95 17.26
CA GLU A 65 19.78 8.80 17.95
C GLU A 65 19.21 10.21 18.14
N LYS A 66 18.64 10.81 17.09
CA LYS A 66 18.02 12.15 17.16
C LYS A 66 16.77 12.15 18.03
N ARG A 67 15.96 11.08 18.00
CA ARG A 67 14.83 10.93 18.93
C ARG A 67 15.30 10.94 20.38
N ASN A 68 16.32 10.17 20.71
CA ASN A 68 16.86 10.12 22.07
C ASN A 68 17.43 11.47 22.50
N GLU A 69 18.19 12.15 21.61
CA GLU A 69 18.69 13.51 21.87
C GLU A 69 17.54 14.49 22.20
N ILE A 70 16.45 14.47 21.46
CA ILE A 70 15.26 15.31 21.74
C ILE A 70 14.66 14.96 23.10
N LEU A 71 14.52 13.67 23.43
CA LEU A 71 13.99 13.22 24.70
C LEU A 71 14.89 13.61 25.89
N ASP A 72 16.20 13.56 25.71
CA ASP A 72 17.17 13.94 26.75
C ASP A 72 17.24 15.47 26.97
N ASN A 73 16.82 16.26 25.99
CA ASN A 73 16.72 17.71 26.08
C ASN A 73 15.36 18.19 26.66
N CYS A 74 14.45 17.30 27.01
CA CYS A 74 13.22 17.68 27.70
C CYS A 74 13.52 18.20 29.11
N SER A 75 12.87 19.29 29.49
CA SER A 75 13.11 20.00 30.76
C SER A 75 12.46 19.32 31.96
N SER A 76 11.51 18.41 31.73
CA SER A 76 10.81 17.66 32.76
C SER A 76 10.41 16.26 32.29
N GLU A 77 10.15 15.37 33.25
CA GLU A 77 9.65 14.02 32.92
C GLU A 77 8.26 14.05 32.26
N GLU A 78 7.44 15.04 32.59
CA GLU A 78 6.17 15.27 31.94
C GLU A 78 6.33 15.62 30.45
N GLU A 79 7.25 16.55 30.12
CA GLU A 79 7.58 16.90 28.75
C GLU A 79 8.15 15.69 28.01
N ARG A 80 9.05 14.93 28.63
CA ARG A 80 9.67 13.74 28.07
C ARG A 80 8.61 12.68 27.70
N THR A 81 7.66 12.42 28.58
CA THR A 81 6.58 11.46 28.34
C THR A 81 5.70 11.90 27.17
N LYS A 82 5.22 13.14 27.15
CA LYS A 82 4.43 13.68 26.04
C LYS A 82 5.20 13.65 24.72
N THR A 83 6.48 14.00 24.76
CA THR A 83 7.34 14.00 23.56
C THR A 83 7.56 12.57 23.04
N ALA A 84 7.75 11.61 23.92
CA ALA A 84 7.86 10.20 23.53
C ALA A 84 6.58 9.66 22.86
N GLU A 85 5.41 10.11 23.32
CA GLU A 85 4.12 9.79 22.72
C GLU A 85 3.89 10.50 21.38
N LEU A 86 4.41 11.72 21.21
CA LEU A 86 4.30 12.49 19.98
C LEU A 86 5.16 11.88 18.86
N ILE A 87 6.33 11.35 19.19
CA ILE A 87 7.27 10.80 18.21
C ILE A 87 6.93 9.33 17.94
N ARG A 88 6.51 9.02 16.71
CA ARG A 88 5.96 7.72 16.30
C ARG A 88 6.86 7.00 15.30
N PRO A 89 6.95 5.67 15.35
CA PRO A 89 7.67 4.92 14.32
C PRO A 89 7.01 5.13 12.96
N ILE A 90 7.82 5.24 11.89
CA ILE A 90 7.34 5.45 10.53
C ILE A 90 7.99 4.49 9.54
N LEU A 91 7.20 3.97 8.60
CA LEU A 91 7.63 3.07 7.52
C LEU A 91 7.71 3.82 6.20
N ARG A 92 8.71 3.44 5.39
CA ARG A 92 8.93 3.92 4.02
C ARG A 92 8.66 2.79 3.03
N GLY A 93 8.57 3.09 1.75
CA GLY A 93 8.33 2.10 0.70
C GLY A 93 9.33 0.94 0.69
N ARG A 94 10.63 1.23 0.93
CA ARG A 94 11.70 0.20 0.99
C ARG A 94 11.63 -0.72 2.21
N ASP A 95 10.93 -0.28 3.26
CA ASP A 95 10.79 -1.04 4.48
C ASP A 95 9.70 -2.11 4.35
N ILE A 96 8.81 -1.99 3.34
CA ILE A 96 7.67 -2.89 3.11
C ILE A 96 8.15 -4.16 2.41
N LYS A 97 7.81 -5.30 3.00
CA LYS A 97 8.07 -6.66 2.46
C LYS A 97 6.74 -7.38 2.23
N ARG A 98 6.80 -8.52 1.60
CA ARG A 98 5.65 -9.41 1.48
C ARG A 98 5.32 -9.98 2.86
N TYR A 99 4.09 -9.75 3.34
CA TYR A 99 3.55 -10.14 4.65
C TYR A 99 4.07 -9.36 5.87
N GLY A 100 5.24 -8.70 5.81
CA GLY A 100 5.86 -8.00 6.92
C GLY A 100 6.66 -6.77 6.49
N TYR A 101 7.47 -6.21 7.39
CA TYR A 101 8.31 -5.04 7.12
C TYR A 101 9.62 -5.10 7.89
N ASP A 102 10.65 -4.46 7.33
CA ASP A 102 11.94 -4.24 7.97
C ASP A 102 12.04 -2.76 8.39
N TRP A 103 11.68 -2.48 9.65
CA TRP A 103 11.71 -1.11 10.14
C TRP A 103 13.13 -0.55 10.24
N ALA A 104 13.37 0.58 9.60
CA ALA A 104 14.68 1.22 9.53
C ALA A 104 15.02 2.11 10.76
N ASN A 105 14.31 1.94 11.88
CA ASN A 105 14.48 2.75 13.09
C ASN A 105 14.28 4.26 12.84
N LEU A 106 13.30 4.60 11.99
CA LEU A 106 12.92 5.98 11.72
C LEU A 106 11.63 6.35 12.46
N TRP A 107 11.56 7.60 12.83
CA TRP A 107 10.52 8.16 13.67
C TRP A 107 9.95 9.42 13.04
N LEU A 108 8.64 9.58 13.12
CA LEU A 108 7.91 10.78 12.73
C LEU A 108 7.70 11.67 13.95
N ILE A 109 8.09 12.94 13.87
CA ILE A 109 7.62 13.98 14.78
C ILE A 109 6.19 14.33 14.36
N ASN A 110 5.22 13.72 15.05
CA ASN A 110 3.79 13.78 14.67
C ASN A 110 3.10 15.03 15.22
N THR A 111 3.61 16.21 14.89
CA THR A 111 2.96 17.48 15.21
C THR A 111 1.72 17.70 14.36
N HIS A 112 0.71 16.86 14.54
CA HIS A 112 -0.52 16.88 13.74
C HIS A 112 -1.31 18.18 13.89
N ASN A 113 -2.05 18.54 12.83
CA ASN A 113 -2.91 19.73 12.81
C ASN A 113 -4.28 19.50 13.45
N GLY A 114 -4.46 18.38 14.16
CA GLY A 114 -5.75 18.01 14.75
C GLY A 114 -6.78 17.50 13.74
N ILE A 115 -7.97 17.29 14.25
CA ILE A 115 -9.17 16.97 13.47
C ILE A 115 -10.24 17.95 13.90
N LYS A 116 -10.75 18.75 12.96
CA LYS A 116 -11.70 19.83 13.26
C LYS A 116 -12.91 19.32 14.05
N GLY A 117 -13.15 19.91 15.21
CA GLY A 117 -14.25 19.56 16.10
C GLY A 117 -14.07 18.28 16.93
N ILE A 118 -12.96 17.54 16.75
CA ILE A 118 -12.72 16.24 17.42
C ILE A 118 -11.43 16.29 18.24
N LYS A 119 -10.33 16.70 17.63
CA LYS A 119 -9.00 16.65 18.23
C LYS A 119 -8.28 17.97 17.99
N PRO A 120 -7.79 18.67 19.03
CA PRO A 120 -7.04 19.90 18.85
C PRO A 120 -5.72 19.62 18.11
N ARG A 121 -5.21 20.63 17.41
CA ARG A 121 -3.85 20.58 16.86
C ARG A 121 -2.84 20.56 17.99
N ILE A 122 -1.65 20.03 17.70
CA ILE A 122 -0.50 20.12 18.61
C ILE A 122 -0.06 21.58 18.70
N ASP A 123 0.00 22.12 19.93
CA ASP A 123 0.70 23.38 20.19
C ASP A 123 2.18 23.05 20.43
N ILE A 124 3.03 23.58 19.57
CA ILE A 124 4.49 23.32 19.64
C ILE A 124 5.12 23.87 20.92
N ASN A 125 4.50 24.87 21.55
CA ASN A 125 5.01 25.45 22.79
C ASN A 125 4.90 24.51 23.99
N ASP A 126 4.04 23.49 23.92
CA ASP A 126 3.95 22.41 24.91
C ASP A 126 5.09 21.39 24.79
N TYR A 127 5.93 21.50 23.73
CA TYR A 127 7.02 20.60 23.37
C TYR A 127 8.32 21.36 23.08
N PRO A 128 8.93 22.06 24.06
CA PRO A 128 10.08 22.94 23.85
C PRO A 128 11.27 22.24 23.19
N ALA A 129 11.59 20.97 23.55
CA ALA A 129 12.66 20.19 22.93
C ALA A 129 12.41 19.89 21.47
N VAL A 130 11.17 19.53 21.08
CA VAL A 130 10.76 19.34 19.69
C VAL A 130 10.81 20.65 18.92
N LYS A 131 10.36 21.75 19.55
CA LYS A 131 10.43 23.09 18.95
C LYS A 131 11.87 23.48 18.63
N ALA A 132 12.78 23.30 19.57
CA ALA A 132 14.21 23.61 19.39
C ALA A 132 14.83 22.79 18.23
N HIS A 133 14.41 21.55 18.03
CA HIS A 133 14.80 20.75 16.87
C HIS A 133 14.24 21.32 15.58
N LEU A 134 12.93 21.60 15.51
CA LEU A 134 12.27 22.11 14.31
C LEU A 134 12.71 23.53 13.93
N ASP A 135 13.09 24.37 14.89
CA ASP A 135 13.62 25.71 14.67
C ASP A 135 14.93 25.71 13.85
N GLN A 136 15.74 24.64 13.94
CA GLN A 136 16.93 24.46 13.10
C GLN A 136 16.60 24.39 11.60
N TYR A 137 15.37 24.04 11.25
CA TYR A 137 14.87 23.92 9.89
C TYR A 137 13.88 25.04 9.50
N TRP A 138 13.81 26.13 10.30
CA TRP A 138 12.81 27.19 10.13
C TRP A 138 12.69 27.72 8.72
N ASP A 139 13.82 28.00 8.06
CA ASP A 139 13.86 28.53 6.70
C ASP A 139 13.18 27.60 5.66
N LYS A 140 13.09 26.32 5.93
CA LYS A 140 12.47 25.32 5.08
C LYS A 140 11.02 25.08 5.49
N ILE A 141 10.77 24.81 6.76
CA ILE A 141 9.44 24.44 7.24
C ILE A 141 8.45 25.61 7.17
N SER A 142 8.91 26.85 7.33
CA SER A 142 8.05 28.04 7.22
C SER A 142 7.50 28.26 5.81
N LYS A 143 8.25 27.84 4.76
CA LYS A 143 7.93 28.04 3.34
C LYS A 143 7.29 26.84 2.68
N ARG A 144 7.24 25.65 3.34
CA ARG A 144 6.69 24.43 2.74
C ARG A 144 5.19 24.61 2.43
N ALA A 145 4.76 24.04 1.29
CA ALA A 145 3.37 24.08 0.87
C ALA A 145 2.47 23.12 1.70
N ASP A 146 3.01 21.93 2.02
CA ASP A 146 2.30 20.90 2.78
C ASP A 146 2.50 21.09 4.29
N LYS A 147 1.87 22.12 4.86
CA LYS A 147 1.84 22.40 6.30
C LYS A 147 0.41 22.51 6.82
N GLY A 148 0.25 22.42 8.13
CA GLY A 148 -0.98 22.74 8.84
C GLY A 148 -1.15 24.23 9.07
N ASP A 149 -1.83 24.61 10.14
CA ASP A 149 -2.12 26.00 10.49
C ASP A 149 -0.86 26.79 10.85
N THR A 150 0.18 26.10 11.36
CA THR A 150 1.46 26.71 11.62
C THR A 150 2.59 25.97 10.87
N PRO A 151 3.77 26.58 10.69
CA PRO A 151 4.93 25.89 10.12
C PRO A 151 5.37 24.63 10.88
N TYR A 152 5.07 24.52 12.15
CA TYR A 152 5.40 23.36 12.96
C TYR A 152 4.44 22.19 12.75
N ASN A 153 3.20 22.47 12.32
CA ASN A 153 2.19 21.42 12.18
C ASN A 153 2.27 20.72 10.82
N LEU A 154 2.07 19.42 10.86
CA LEU A 154 1.86 18.60 9.67
C LEU A 154 0.52 18.97 9.01
N ARG A 155 0.38 18.63 7.73
CA ARG A 155 -0.88 18.82 6.98
C ARG A 155 -2.04 18.10 7.66
N ASN A 156 -3.27 18.64 7.47
CA ASN A 156 -4.52 18.01 7.93
C ASN A 156 -4.62 16.55 7.46
N CYS A 157 -4.99 15.67 8.39
CA CYS A 157 -5.25 14.26 8.14
C CYS A 157 -6.53 13.85 8.87
N ALA A 158 -7.62 13.66 8.12
CA ALA A 158 -8.93 13.32 8.69
C ALA A 158 -8.96 11.90 9.30
N TYR A 159 -8.08 11.01 8.82
CA TYR A 159 -7.96 9.62 9.26
C TYR A 159 -6.76 9.38 10.17
N LEU A 160 -6.37 10.39 10.95
CA LEU A 160 -5.20 10.31 11.83
C LEU A 160 -5.28 9.12 12.80
N ASP A 161 -6.47 8.81 13.28
CA ASP A 161 -6.68 7.75 14.27
C ASP A 161 -6.53 6.34 13.67
N ASP A 162 -6.59 6.19 12.34
CA ASP A 162 -6.35 4.90 11.67
C ASP A 162 -4.88 4.46 11.74
N PHE A 163 -3.95 5.38 11.96
CA PHE A 163 -2.55 5.00 12.21
C PHE A 163 -2.36 4.26 13.54
N PHE A 164 -3.28 4.38 14.47
CA PHE A 164 -3.27 3.69 15.76
C PHE A 164 -4.00 2.35 15.75
N LYS A 165 -4.39 1.87 14.57
CA LYS A 165 -4.99 0.54 14.35
C LYS A 165 -4.02 -0.36 13.60
N PRO A 166 -4.09 -1.69 13.76
CA PRO A 166 -3.44 -2.62 12.84
C PRO A 166 -3.93 -2.36 11.40
N LYS A 167 -3.03 -2.49 10.43
CA LYS A 167 -3.33 -2.09 9.05
C LYS A 167 -2.57 -2.92 8.02
N ILE A 168 -3.09 -2.97 6.79
CA ILE A 168 -2.34 -3.43 5.62
C ILE A 168 -1.73 -2.22 4.94
N VAL A 169 -0.45 -2.32 4.58
CA VAL A 169 0.36 -1.26 3.98
C VAL A 169 1.01 -1.76 2.69
N TRP A 170 1.07 -0.90 1.67
CA TRP A 170 1.80 -1.18 0.42
C TRP A 170 2.30 0.10 -0.24
N ALA A 171 3.30 -0.03 -1.12
CA ALA A 171 3.82 1.09 -1.90
C ALA A 171 2.89 1.43 -3.07
N ARG A 172 2.55 2.72 -3.25
CA ARG A 172 1.76 3.20 -4.41
C ARG A 172 2.46 2.96 -5.74
N LEU A 173 3.77 3.01 -5.74
CA LEU A 173 4.62 2.58 -6.83
C LEU A 173 5.44 1.39 -6.33
N MET A 174 5.05 0.19 -6.74
CA MET A 174 5.74 -1.04 -6.34
C MET A 174 6.73 -1.42 -7.44
N ARG A 175 8.01 -1.27 -7.15
CA ARG A 175 9.06 -1.60 -8.11
C ARG A 175 9.22 -3.11 -8.22
N ILE A 176 9.34 -3.59 -9.45
CA ILE A 176 9.66 -4.99 -9.76
C ILE A 176 11.10 -4.99 -10.29
N SER A 177 12.06 -5.37 -9.44
CA SER A 177 13.47 -5.52 -9.80
C SER A 177 13.84 -7.00 -9.90
N LYS A 178 14.97 -7.29 -10.53
CA LYS A 178 15.49 -8.68 -10.64
C LYS A 178 15.63 -9.36 -9.27
N SER A 179 16.06 -8.61 -8.26
CA SER A 179 16.25 -9.11 -6.90
C SER A 179 14.96 -9.23 -6.08
N GLU A 180 13.85 -8.63 -6.54
CA GLU A 180 12.60 -8.55 -5.77
C GLU A 180 11.40 -9.18 -6.50
N ILE A 181 11.60 -9.73 -7.71
CA ILE A 181 10.51 -10.25 -8.54
C ILE A 181 9.74 -11.39 -7.86
N ASP A 182 10.43 -12.24 -7.11
CA ASP A 182 9.80 -13.36 -6.40
C ASP A 182 9.02 -12.91 -5.17
N SER A 183 9.34 -11.74 -4.65
CA SER A 183 8.61 -11.14 -3.52
C SER A 183 7.43 -10.25 -3.95
N PHE A 184 7.19 -10.10 -5.26
CA PHE A 184 6.02 -9.37 -5.76
C PHE A 184 4.75 -10.23 -5.71
N PRO A 185 3.58 -9.67 -5.30
CA PRO A 185 3.39 -8.33 -4.75
C PRO A 185 3.80 -8.23 -3.27
N ARG A 186 3.94 -6.98 -2.76
CA ARG A 186 4.35 -6.73 -1.37
C ARG A 186 3.28 -5.95 -0.63
N PHE A 187 2.34 -6.67 -0.03
CA PHE A 187 1.41 -6.18 0.97
C PHE A 187 1.87 -6.64 2.35
N SER A 188 1.95 -5.72 3.28
CA SER A 188 2.50 -5.95 4.61
C SER A 188 1.46 -5.65 5.67
N LYS A 189 1.43 -6.46 6.72
CA LYS A 189 0.75 -6.06 7.95
C LYS A 189 1.68 -5.14 8.74
N ALA A 190 1.13 -4.04 9.24
CA ALA A 190 1.83 -3.14 10.14
C ALA A 190 1.04 -3.00 11.44
N ASP A 191 1.78 -3.00 12.56
CA ASP A 191 1.20 -2.90 13.89
C ASP A 191 0.56 -1.53 14.15
N ALA A 192 -0.29 -1.49 15.17
CA ALA A 192 -0.87 -0.26 15.66
C ALA A 192 0.21 0.74 16.09
N GLY A 193 0.03 2.03 15.76
CA GLY A 193 0.97 3.09 16.12
C GLY A 193 2.11 3.32 15.12
N TYR A 194 2.30 2.42 14.13
CA TYR A 194 3.19 2.69 13.02
C TYR A 194 2.53 3.65 12.03
N PHE A 195 3.23 4.72 11.72
CA PHE A 195 2.89 5.65 10.65
C PHE A 195 3.54 5.22 9.34
N VAL A 196 3.07 5.74 8.23
CA VAL A 196 3.64 5.46 6.91
C VAL A 196 3.79 6.76 6.12
N VAL A 197 4.83 6.86 5.29
CA VAL A 197 5.07 8.03 4.44
C VAL A 197 4.06 8.09 3.29
N ASP A 198 3.88 9.26 2.69
CA ASP A 198 2.91 9.56 1.62
C ASP A 198 3.09 8.74 0.32
N SER A 199 4.23 8.08 0.12
CA SER A 199 4.42 7.13 -0.99
C SER A 199 3.79 5.76 -0.75
N LEU A 200 3.22 5.54 0.44
CA LEU A 200 2.50 4.33 0.82
C LEU A 200 1.00 4.60 0.89
N CYS A 201 0.23 3.54 0.64
CA CYS A 201 -1.18 3.45 0.99
C CYS A 201 -1.36 2.46 2.13
N PHE A 202 -2.46 2.59 2.84
CA PHE A 202 -2.87 1.63 3.85
C PHE A 202 -4.39 1.61 4.01
N PHE A 203 -4.91 0.55 4.58
CA PHE A 203 -6.26 0.50 5.12
C PHE A 203 -6.29 -0.31 6.41
N THR A 204 -7.31 -0.05 7.22
CA THR A 204 -7.63 -0.79 8.43
C THR A 204 -8.93 -1.58 8.20
N GLY A 205 -9.14 -2.64 8.95
CA GLY A 205 -10.36 -3.44 8.80
C GLY A 205 -10.34 -4.67 9.69
N LYS A 206 -11.38 -5.49 9.55
CA LYS A 206 -11.44 -6.82 10.16
C LYS A 206 -10.64 -7.81 9.31
N ASP A 207 -10.21 -8.90 9.91
CA ASP A 207 -9.57 -10.04 9.24
C ASP A 207 -8.41 -9.67 8.31
N ILE A 208 -7.65 -8.62 8.69
CA ILE A 208 -6.53 -8.10 7.89
C ILE A 208 -5.47 -9.17 7.58
N ASP A 209 -5.34 -10.21 8.42
CA ASP A 209 -4.43 -11.33 8.17
C ASP A 209 -4.82 -12.09 6.89
N LYS A 210 -6.06 -12.50 6.81
CA LYS A 210 -6.61 -13.23 5.67
C LYS A 210 -6.64 -12.38 4.41
N LEU A 211 -7.00 -11.10 4.56
CA LEU A 211 -6.99 -10.15 3.46
C LEU A 211 -5.56 -9.89 2.95
N CYS A 212 -4.57 -9.82 3.84
CA CYS A 212 -3.16 -9.74 3.46
C CYS A 212 -2.70 -11.00 2.71
N THR A 213 -3.17 -12.18 3.11
CA THR A 213 -2.93 -13.44 2.38
C THR A 213 -3.50 -13.37 0.98
N PHE A 214 -4.74 -12.92 0.80
CA PHE A 214 -5.36 -12.77 -0.51
C PHE A 214 -4.61 -11.77 -1.39
N LEU A 215 -4.30 -10.57 -0.89
CA LEU A 215 -3.63 -9.52 -1.65
C LEU A 215 -2.21 -9.91 -2.09
N ASN A 216 -1.59 -10.86 -1.40
CA ASN A 216 -0.30 -11.43 -1.79
C ASN A 216 -0.42 -12.75 -2.58
N SER A 217 -1.61 -13.27 -2.84
CA SER A 217 -1.83 -14.54 -3.52
C SER A 217 -1.41 -14.51 -4.99
N SER A 218 -1.28 -15.68 -5.58
CA SER A 218 -1.05 -15.83 -7.02
C SER A 218 -2.25 -15.32 -7.84
N LEU A 219 -3.49 -15.53 -7.39
CA LEU A 219 -4.66 -14.97 -8.07
C LEU A 219 -4.65 -13.44 -8.09
N ALA A 220 -4.36 -12.81 -6.96
CA ALA A 220 -4.20 -11.35 -6.90
C ALA A 220 -3.02 -10.87 -7.77
N THR A 221 -1.92 -11.61 -7.77
CA THR A 221 -0.77 -11.34 -8.66
C THR A 221 -1.16 -11.38 -10.13
N TYR A 222 -1.90 -12.41 -10.55
CA TYR A 222 -2.46 -12.51 -11.90
C TYR A 222 -3.32 -11.28 -12.24
N TYR A 223 -4.22 -10.89 -11.32
CA TYR A 223 -5.08 -9.73 -11.48
C TYR A 223 -4.27 -8.44 -11.67
N TYR A 224 -3.25 -8.20 -10.83
CA TYR A 224 -2.41 -6.99 -10.95
C TYR A 224 -1.65 -6.96 -12.27
N LEU A 225 -0.98 -8.05 -12.63
CA LEU A 225 -0.18 -8.14 -13.86
C LEU A 225 -1.04 -7.98 -15.14
N LYS A 226 -2.33 -8.30 -15.05
CA LYS A 226 -3.27 -8.18 -16.17
C LYS A 226 -3.87 -6.79 -16.28
N ASN A 227 -4.18 -6.14 -15.15
CA ASN A 227 -5.01 -4.93 -15.11
C ASN A 227 -4.23 -3.65 -14.78
N ILE A 228 -3.01 -3.74 -14.26
CA ILE A 228 -2.22 -2.58 -13.87
C ILE A 228 -1.01 -2.42 -14.77
N ALA A 229 -0.86 -1.22 -15.35
CA ALA A 229 0.25 -0.92 -16.23
C ALA A 229 1.60 -0.92 -15.49
N ILE A 230 2.60 -1.49 -16.14
CA ILE A 230 4.00 -1.42 -15.71
C ILE A 230 4.65 -0.24 -16.44
N LEU A 231 5.26 0.65 -15.69
CA LEU A 231 5.98 1.82 -16.22
C LEU A 231 7.34 1.38 -16.81
N ASP A 232 7.93 2.24 -17.64
CA ASP A 232 9.22 1.98 -18.31
C ASP A 232 10.38 1.75 -17.33
N ASN A 233 10.27 2.25 -16.10
CA ASN A 233 11.25 2.04 -15.02
C ASN A 233 10.99 0.78 -14.18
N GLY A 234 10.14 -0.13 -14.63
CA GLY A 234 9.77 -1.36 -13.91
C GLY A 234 8.84 -1.16 -12.71
N GLY A 235 8.30 0.05 -12.52
CA GLY A 235 7.35 0.33 -11.44
C GLY A 235 5.91 -0.02 -11.83
N MET A 236 5.19 -0.76 -10.99
CA MET A 236 3.75 -0.97 -11.12
C MET A 236 2.99 0.03 -10.26
N GLN A 237 2.00 0.70 -10.85
CA GLN A 237 1.20 1.72 -10.16
C GLN A 237 0.10 1.09 -9.29
N MET A 238 0.45 0.63 -8.09
CA MET A 238 -0.47 0.03 -7.11
C MET A 238 -1.28 1.10 -6.37
N ARG A 239 -1.90 2.02 -7.13
CA ARG A 239 -2.70 3.12 -6.57
C ARG A 239 -4.04 2.61 -6.04
N GLN A 240 -4.65 3.39 -5.15
CA GLN A 240 -5.98 3.11 -4.57
C GLN A 240 -6.98 2.66 -5.64
N GLN A 241 -7.15 3.42 -6.70
CA GLN A 241 -8.11 3.16 -7.78
C GLN A 241 -8.02 1.77 -8.45
N TYR A 242 -6.86 1.11 -8.37
CA TYR A 242 -6.68 -0.25 -8.90
C TYR A 242 -6.87 -1.31 -7.82
N ILE A 243 -6.46 -1.01 -6.59
CA ILE A 243 -6.56 -1.96 -5.48
C ILE A 243 -8.00 -2.07 -4.98
N GLU A 244 -8.76 -0.98 -4.98
CA GLU A 244 -10.17 -0.99 -4.58
C GLU A 244 -11.09 -1.77 -5.56
N GLU A 245 -10.63 -2.01 -6.79
CA GLU A 245 -11.38 -2.80 -7.79
C GLU A 245 -11.06 -4.30 -7.73
N ILE A 246 -10.10 -4.75 -6.91
CA ILE A 246 -9.76 -6.17 -6.85
C ILE A 246 -10.93 -6.99 -6.28
N PRO A 247 -11.41 -8.04 -6.97
CA PRO A 247 -12.50 -8.89 -6.50
C PRO A 247 -12.00 -9.86 -5.42
N CYS A 248 -12.31 -9.57 -4.16
CA CYS A 248 -11.95 -10.43 -3.03
C CYS A 248 -13.03 -11.49 -2.79
N PRO A 249 -12.64 -12.76 -2.55
CA PRO A 249 -13.58 -13.81 -2.17
C PRO A 249 -14.03 -13.65 -0.70
N PRO A 250 -15.03 -14.42 -0.24
CA PRO A 250 -15.37 -14.49 1.18
C PRO A 250 -14.15 -14.81 2.03
N ILE A 251 -13.82 -13.90 2.97
CA ILE A 251 -12.51 -13.87 3.63
C ILE A 251 -12.35 -14.95 4.70
N GLU A 252 -13.46 -15.45 5.27
CA GLU A 252 -13.46 -16.39 6.39
C GLU A 252 -12.76 -17.70 6.07
N SER A 253 -12.76 -18.10 4.80
CA SER A 253 -12.22 -19.37 4.32
C SER A 253 -10.84 -19.27 3.66
N ILE A 254 -10.19 -18.10 3.72
CA ILE A 254 -8.86 -17.90 3.15
C ILE A 254 -7.78 -18.40 4.14
N GLU A 255 -6.96 -19.32 3.68
CA GLU A 255 -5.78 -19.83 4.39
C GLU A 255 -4.52 -19.67 3.54
N ASP A 256 -4.59 -20.03 2.26
CA ASP A 256 -3.50 -20.05 1.28
C ASP A 256 -4.03 -19.92 -0.15
N ASP A 257 -3.16 -20.04 -1.15
CA ASP A 257 -3.51 -20.02 -2.57
C ASP A 257 -4.47 -21.15 -2.96
N ILE A 258 -4.35 -22.33 -2.34
CA ILE A 258 -5.22 -23.49 -2.65
C ILE A 258 -6.64 -23.21 -2.19
N SER A 259 -6.80 -22.70 -0.97
CA SER A 259 -8.12 -22.30 -0.46
C SER A 259 -8.78 -21.23 -1.31
N ILE A 260 -7.99 -20.24 -1.80
CA ILE A 260 -8.46 -19.20 -2.71
C ILE A 260 -8.94 -19.81 -4.03
N TYR A 261 -8.17 -20.68 -4.66
CA TYR A 261 -8.57 -21.33 -5.90
C TYR A 261 -9.86 -22.16 -5.76
N ASN A 262 -10.01 -22.86 -4.62
CA ASN A 262 -11.21 -23.63 -4.31
C ASN A 262 -12.44 -22.73 -4.13
N LEU A 263 -12.29 -21.57 -3.48
CA LEU A 263 -13.38 -20.60 -3.32
C LEU A 263 -13.91 -20.10 -4.67
N PHE A 264 -13.04 -19.88 -5.65
CA PHE A 264 -13.43 -19.48 -7.01
C PHE A 264 -13.83 -20.67 -7.90
N GLY A 265 -13.67 -21.90 -7.43
CA GLY A 265 -13.98 -23.12 -8.19
C GLY A 265 -13.13 -23.28 -9.44
N PHE A 266 -11.85 -22.89 -9.41
CA PHE A 266 -10.95 -23.05 -10.55
C PHE A 266 -10.61 -24.51 -10.81
N THR A 267 -10.57 -24.86 -12.09
CA THR A 267 -10.07 -26.17 -12.54
C THR A 267 -8.55 -26.19 -12.51
N ARG A 268 -7.95 -27.38 -12.59
CA ARG A 268 -6.50 -27.53 -12.68
C ARG A 268 -5.91 -26.78 -13.87
N GLU A 269 -6.58 -26.84 -15.02
CA GLU A 269 -6.15 -26.13 -16.24
C GLU A 269 -6.16 -24.60 -16.06
N GLU A 270 -7.17 -24.06 -15.39
CA GLU A 270 -7.26 -22.61 -15.08
C GLU A 270 -6.17 -22.17 -14.08
N ILE A 271 -5.87 -23.00 -13.08
CA ILE A 271 -4.78 -22.76 -12.13
C ILE A 271 -3.42 -22.76 -12.85
N ASP A 272 -3.17 -23.78 -13.67
CA ASP A 272 -1.95 -23.88 -14.44
C ASP A 272 -1.80 -22.69 -15.42
N PHE A 273 -2.90 -22.24 -16.02
CA PHE A 273 -2.91 -21.02 -16.85
C PHE A 273 -2.52 -19.77 -16.04
N ILE A 274 -3.12 -19.55 -14.86
CA ILE A 274 -2.80 -18.42 -13.97
C ILE A 274 -1.31 -18.40 -13.62
N ILE A 275 -0.76 -19.54 -13.20
CA ILE A 275 0.65 -19.68 -12.82
C ILE A 275 1.57 -19.40 -14.00
N ASN A 276 1.30 -20.04 -15.16
CA ASN A 276 2.09 -19.85 -16.38
C ASN A 276 2.04 -18.38 -16.87
N PHE A 277 0.90 -17.71 -16.78
CA PHE A 277 0.79 -16.30 -17.12
C PHE A 277 1.68 -15.43 -16.22
N ILE A 278 1.67 -15.68 -14.90
CA ILE A 278 2.51 -14.94 -13.95
C ILE A 278 3.98 -15.10 -14.30
N GLU A 279 4.44 -16.33 -14.54
CA GLU A 279 5.83 -16.61 -14.88
C GLU A 279 6.24 -15.99 -16.22
N MET A 280 5.37 -16.07 -17.23
CA MET A 280 5.59 -15.42 -18.51
C MET A 280 5.77 -13.90 -18.34
N ARG A 281 4.87 -13.24 -17.61
CA ARG A 281 4.93 -11.79 -17.38
C ARG A 281 6.16 -11.39 -16.57
N LYS A 282 6.54 -12.17 -15.56
CA LYS A 282 7.77 -11.94 -14.79
C LYS A 282 9.00 -12.01 -15.70
N ASN A 283 9.08 -13.01 -16.57
CA ASN A 283 10.17 -13.17 -17.52
C ASN A 283 10.23 -12.02 -18.54
N GLU A 284 9.09 -11.56 -19.04
CA GLU A 284 9.03 -10.37 -19.92
C GLU A 284 9.59 -9.13 -19.23
N ILE A 285 9.25 -8.89 -17.95
CA ILE A 285 9.76 -7.77 -17.16
C ILE A 285 11.28 -7.86 -17.01
N LEU A 286 11.78 -9.05 -16.64
CA LEU A 286 13.22 -9.29 -16.47
C LEU A 286 14.02 -9.07 -17.75
N ASN A 287 13.47 -9.49 -18.90
CA ASN A 287 14.14 -9.42 -20.21
C ASN A 287 13.99 -8.04 -20.89
N SER A 288 13.05 -7.19 -20.45
CA SER A 288 12.80 -5.89 -21.05
C SER A 288 13.82 -4.80 -20.68
N GLY A 289 14.80 -5.08 -19.82
CA GLY A 289 15.72 -4.08 -19.25
C GLY A 289 15.06 -3.10 -18.28
N ARG A 290 13.77 -3.27 -17.97
CA ARG A 290 13.00 -2.41 -17.07
C ARG A 290 13.24 -2.72 -15.60
N ALA A 291 13.85 -3.85 -15.31
CA ALA A 291 14.02 -4.41 -13.95
C ALA A 291 15.41 -4.12 -13.33
N ASP A 292 16.22 -3.27 -13.93
CA ASP A 292 17.55 -2.88 -13.43
C ASP A 292 17.52 -1.70 -12.45
#